data_8f6381c8c139eb187c921aa19822da15
#
_entry.id   8f6381c8c139eb187c921aa19822da15
#
_cell.length_a   1.000
_cell.length_b   1.000
_cell.length_c   1.000
_cell.angle_alpha   90.00
_cell.angle_beta   90.00
_cell.angle_gamma   90.00
#
_symmetry.space_group_name_H-M   'P 1'
#
loop_
_entity.id
_entity.type
_entity.pdbx_description
1 polymer ?
#
loop_
_entity_poly.entity_id
_entity_poly.type
_entity_poly.pdbx_seq_one_letter_code
_entity_poly.pdbx_strand_id
1 'polypeptide(L)'
;MINVTVNGTEQIKCNKGDNLYQVLTAAGYIFAGNCGMKGRCNRCLVWNQDTGSFVKSCQYIVDRDISIRLEEEQLTGITGHKMNLPTEQRKKPVTFAYGIAIDIGTTTIGMELVDLNEKAVKCSFSTLNSQIATGADVVARIQAADTKEGLEHLRSLLFSDIQKGVDHMLINTPEAVDHIRRYVLAGNATMLSIAEGL
;
A
#
# COMPACT_ATOMS: atom_id res chain seq x y z
N MET A 1 -5.47 -25.86 -12.51
CA MET A 1 -5.59 -24.65 -11.68
C MET A 1 -5.69 -25.07 -10.22
N ILE A 2 -5.06 -24.35 -9.36
CA ILE A 2 -5.00 -24.57 -7.91
C ILE A 2 -5.69 -23.39 -7.23
N ASN A 3 -6.35 -23.62 -6.11
CA ASN A 3 -7.00 -22.59 -5.32
C ASN A 3 -6.19 -22.30 -4.05
N VAL A 4 -5.89 -21.03 -3.83
CA VAL A 4 -5.39 -20.52 -2.55
C VAL A 4 -6.56 -19.88 -1.82
N THR A 5 -7.01 -20.49 -0.73
CA THR A 5 -8.09 -19.95 0.10
C THR A 5 -7.48 -19.08 1.20
N VAL A 6 -7.87 -17.82 1.25
CA VAL A 6 -7.37 -16.85 2.25
C VAL A 6 -8.48 -16.60 3.27
N ASN A 7 -8.14 -16.74 4.56
CA ASN A 7 -9.02 -16.49 5.71
C ASN A 7 -10.39 -17.22 5.63
N GLY A 8 -10.46 -18.32 4.88
CA GLY A 8 -11.67 -19.12 4.71
C GLY A 8 -12.76 -18.52 3.80
N THR A 9 -12.54 -17.35 3.24
CA THR A 9 -13.57 -16.61 2.47
C THR A 9 -13.17 -16.30 1.04
N GLU A 10 -11.93 -15.91 0.80
CA GLU A 10 -11.45 -15.51 -0.52
C GLU A 10 -10.71 -16.65 -1.20
N GLN A 11 -11.00 -16.88 -2.49
CA GLN A 11 -10.33 -17.89 -3.30
C GLN A 11 -9.57 -17.25 -4.45
N ILE A 12 -8.27 -17.45 -4.47
CA ILE A 12 -7.35 -16.98 -5.51
C ILE A 12 -6.93 -18.16 -6.37
N LYS A 13 -7.13 -18.06 -7.69
CA LYS A 13 -6.70 -19.10 -8.63
C LYS A 13 -5.27 -18.86 -9.08
N CYS A 14 -4.47 -19.91 -9.07
CA CYS A 14 -3.09 -19.88 -9.54
C CYS A 14 -2.73 -21.18 -10.28
N ASN A 15 -1.50 -21.27 -10.81
CA ASN A 15 -0.99 -22.45 -11.45
C ASN A 15 -0.11 -23.25 -10.47
N LYS A 16 0.00 -24.53 -10.73
CA LYS A 16 0.99 -25.37 -10.02
C LYS A 16 2.40 -24.86 -10.33
N GLY A 17 3.19 -24.62 -9.31
CA GLY A 17 4.55 -24.09 -9.43
C GLY A 17 4.65 -22.58 -9.19
N ASP A 18 3.52 -21.88 -9.05
CA ASP A 18 3.54 -20.45 -8.72
C ASP A 18 4.06 -20.22 -7.29
N ASN A 19 4.74 -19.10 -7.10
CA ASN A 19 5.21 -18.68 -5.79
C ASN A 19 4.06 -18.01 -5.01
N LEU A 20 3.80 -18.49 -3.79
CA LEU A 20 2.68 -18.03 -2.97
C LEU A 20 2.71 -16.52 -2.70
N TYR A 21 3.90 -15.94 -2.48
CA TYR A 21 4.04 -14.50 -2.28
C TYR A 21 3.58 -13.71 -3.51
N GLN A 22 3.98 -14.17 -4.71
CA GLN A 22 3.58 -13.51 -5.97
C GLN A 22 2.08 -13.66 -6.22
N VAL A 23 1.51 -14.82 -5.94
CA VAL A 23 0.06 -15.05 -6.04
C VAL A 23 -0.71 -14.10 -5.13
N LEU A 24 -0.29 -13.98 -3.88
CA LEU A 24 -0.95 -13.09 -2.91
C LEU A 24 -0.77 -11.62 -3.26
N THR A 25 0.41 -11.19 -3.69
CA THR A 25 0.64 -9.79 -4.08
C THR A 25 -0.11 -9.43 -5.35
N ALA A 26 -0.25 -10.33 -6.31
CA ALA A 26 -1.08 -10.13 -7.50
C ALA A 26 -2.57 -10.01 -7.16
N ALA A 27 -3.02 -10.62 -6.07
CA ALA A 27 -4.38 -10.49 -5.54
C ALA A 27 -4.56 -9.26 -4.63
N GLY A 28 -3.54 -8.41 -4.47
CA GLY A 28 -3.62 -7.16 -3.72
C GLY A 28 -3.14 -7.25 -2.26
N TYR A 29 -2.64 -8.40 -1.79
CA TYR A 29 -2.08 -8.51 -0.45
C TYR A 29 -0.69 -7.90 -0.38
N ILE A 30 -0.42 -7.11 0.67
CA ILE A 30 0.84 -6.40 0.85
C ILE A 30 1.61 -6.98 2.03
N PHE A 31 2.87 -7.32 1.80
CA PHE A 31 3.79 -7.78 2.83
C PHE A 31 4.90 -6.75 3.03
N ALA A 32 5.09 -6.29 4.26
CA ALA A 32 6.13 -5.32 4.62
C ALA A 32 7.57 -5.91 4.58
N GLY A 33 7.80 -6.89 3.71
CA GLY A 33 9.08 -7.60 3.59
C GLY A 33 10.11 -6.82 2.80
N ASN A 34 11.29 -6.63 3.35
CA ASN A 34 12.40 -5.88 2.75
C ASN A 34 13.59 -6.76 2.30
N CYS A 35 13.45 -8.08 2.32
CA CYS A 35 14.56 -8.99 1.99
C CYS A 35 14.61 -9.40 0.50
N GLY A 36 13.77 -8.81 -0.37
CA GLY A 36 13.71 -9.15 -1.78
C GLY A 36 13.42 -10.63 -2.02
N MET A 37 12.47 -11.22 -1.32
CA MET A 37 12.07 -12.63 -1.39
C MET A 37 13.16 -13.63 -0.97
N LYS A 38 14.22 -13.19 -0.28
CA LYS A 38 15.34 -14.06 0.15
C LYS A 38 15.02 -14.88 1.43
N GLY A 39 13.82 -14.79 1.97
CA GLY A 39 13.39 -15.55 3.14
C GLY A 39 14.04 -15.15 4.47
N ARG A 40 14.70 -13.99 4.57
CA ARG A 40 15.48 -13.57 5.75
C ARG A 40 14.72 -12.73 6.77
N CYS A 41 13.68 -11.98 6.33
CA CYS A 41 13.04 -10.98 7.19
C CYS A 41 11.84 -11.50 7.98
N ASN A 42 11.34 -12.69 7.72
CA ASN A 42 10.14 -13.31 8.30
C ASN A 42 8.84 -12.46 8.19
N ARG A 43 8.83 -11.40 7.37
CA ARG A 43 7.68 -10.50 7.23
C ARG A 43 6.64 -10.97 6.21
N CYS A 44 6.89 -12.09 5.55
CA CYS A 44 5.96 -12.76 4.63
C CYS A 44 5.47 -14.10 5.19
N LEU A 45 5.49 -14.27 6.51
CA LEU A 45 4.95 -15.45 7.16
C LEU A 45 3.43 -15.47 7.03
N VAL A 46 2.89 -16.60 6.62
CA VAL A 46 1.46 -16.87 6.59
C VAL A 46 1.18 -18.15 7.35
N TRP A 47 0.05 -18.23 8.03
CA TRP A 47 -0.36 -19.46 8.69
C TRP A 47 -0.98 -20.41 7.67
N ASN A 48 -0.32 -21.54 7.42
CA ASN A 48 -0.88 -22.61 6.61
C ASN A 48 -1.84 -23.43 7.50
N GLN A 49 -3.13 -23.37 7.19
CA GLN A 49 -4.17 -24.05 7.96
C GLN A 49 -4.13 -25.56 7.77
N ASP A 50 -3.68 -26.02 6.59
CA ASP A 50 -3.65 -27.45 6.26
C ASP A 50 -2.53 -28.19 7.02
N THR A 51 -1.41 -27.50 7.30
CA THR A 51 -0.26 -28.06 8.03
C THR A 51 -0.19 -27.62 9.49
N GLY A 52 -0.98 -26.62 9.89
CA GLY A 52 -0.95 -26.03 11.23
C GLY A 52 0.39 -25.37 11.57
N SER A 53 1.04 -24.72 10.59
CA SER A 53 2.35 -24.11 10.78
C SER A 53 2.51 -22.82 9.98
N PHE A 54 3.40 -21.93 10.44
CA PHE A 54 3.80 -20.77 9.66
C PHE A 54 4.72 -21.17 8.50
N VAL A 55 4.44 -20.62 7.33
CA VAL A 55 5.30 -20.75 6.15
C VAL A 55 5.69 -19.37 5.62
N LYS A 56 6.89 -19.25 5.06
CA LYS A 56 7.33 -18.02 4.37
C LYS A 56 6.72 -18.02 2.97
N SER A 57 5.75 -17.19 2.69
CA SER A 57 5.09 -17.15 1.39
C SER A 57 6.08 -16.94 0.23
N CYS A 58 7.14 -16.15 0.44
CA CYS A 58 8.18 -15.90 -0.56
C CYS A 58 9.06 -17.12 -0.88
N GLN A 59 9.03 -18.15 -0.05
CA GLN A 59 9.77 -19.43 -0.26
C GLN A 59 8.83 -20.60 -0.53
N TYR A 60 7.52 -20.38 -0.52
CA TYR A 60 6.54 -21.43 -0.70
C TYR A 60 6.08 -21.50 -2.16
N ILE A 61 6.24 -22.68 -2.75
CA ILE A 61 5.74 -22.97 -4.09
C ILE A 61 4.42 -23.73 -3.97
N VAL A 62 3.40 -23.24 -4.63
CA VAL A 62 2.05 -23.81 -4.58
C VAL A 62 2.00 -25.04 -5.50
N ASP A 63 1.79 -26.22 -4.94
CA ASP A 63 1.73 -27.50 -5.66
C ASP A 63 0.36 -28.18 -5.60
N ARG A 64 -0.52 -27.70 -4.71
CA ARG A 64 -1.88 -28.18 -4.46
C ARG A 64 -2.74 -27.06 -3.89
N ASP A 65 -4.03 -27.30 -3.79
CA ASP A 65 -4.93 -26.40 -3.06
C ASP A 65 -4.41 -26.20 -1.64
N ILE A 66 -4.45 -24.93 -1.16
CA ILE A 66 -3.94 -24.56 0.15
C ILE A 66 -4.86 -23.55 0.81
N SER A 67 -5.08 -23.72 2.11
CA SER A 67 -5.81 -22.76 2.96
C SER A 67 -4.83 -22.03 3.86
N ILE A 68 -4.82 -20.72 3.79
CA ILE A 68 -3.96 -19.88 4.60
C ILE A 68 -4.76 -18.88 5.42
N ARG A 69 -4.20 -18.48 6.55
CA ARG A 69 -4.66 -17.35 7.34
C ARG A 69 -3.58 -16.28 7.39
N LEU A 70 -3.96 -15.07 7.07
CA LEU A 70 -3.16 -13.86 7.25
C LEU A 70 -3.61 -13.19 8.55
N GLU A 71 -2.64 -12.73 9.35
CA GLU A 71 -2.95 -11.90 10.52
C GLU A 71 -3.36 -10.50 10.08
N GLU A 72 -4.16 -9.80 10.89
CA GLU A 72 -4.69 -8.47 10.53
C GLU A 72 -3.59 -7.45 10.17
N GLU A 73 -2.42 -7.54 10.79
CA GLU A 73 -1.25 -6.71 10.45
C GLU A 73 -0.69 -6.96 9.04
N GLN A 74 -1.03 -8.09 8.43
CA GLN A 74 -0.59 -8.46 7.06
C GLN A 74 -1.70 -8.21 6.02
N LEU A 75 -2.95 -8.10 6.48
CA LEU A 75 -4.11 -7.77 5.63
C LEU A 75 -4.18 -6.27 5.34
N THR A 76 -3.53 -5.48 6.14
CA THR A 76 -3.64 -4.05 6.13
C THR A 76 -2.29 -3.43 5.81
N GLY A 77 -2.06 -3.20 4.56
CA GLY A 77 -1.41 -1.96 4.26
C GLY A 77 -2.31 -0.87 4.84
N ILE A 78 -2.04 -0.46 6.08
CA ILE A 78 -2.78 0.58 6.78
C ILE A 78 -4.28 0.30 6.89
N THR A 79 -4.71 -0.39 7.96
CA THR A 79 -6.07 -0.23 8.47
C THR A 79 -6.24 1.24 8.81
N GLY A 80 -7.13 1.89 8.10
CA GLY A 80 -7.53 3.23 8.46
C GLY A 80 -7.96 3.24 9.93
N HIS A 81 -7.08 3.72 10.81
CA HIS A 81 -7.53 4.14 12.12
C HIS A 81 -8.66 5.11 11.87
N LYS A 82 -9.84 4.88 12.48
CA LYS A 82 -10.91 5.88 12.48
C LYS A 82 -10.31 7.16 13.04
N MET A 83 -9.83 8.01 12.15
CA MET A 83 -9.32 9.30 12.52
C MET A 83 -10.52 10.14 12.94
N ASN A 84 -10.61 10.45 14.24
CA ASN A 84 -11.48 11.48 14.71
C ASN A 84 -10.95 12.82 14.17
N LEU A 85 -11.40 13.18 12.97
CA LEU A 85 -11.03 14.46 12.37
C LEU A 85 -11.53 15.59 13.27
N PRO A 86 -10.69 16.59 13.59
CA PRO A 86 -11.12 17.74 14.38
C PRO A 86 -12.37 18.39 13.75
N THR A 87 -13.36 18.68 14.57
CA THR A 87 -14.61 19.28 14.11
C THR A 87 -14.42 20.78 13.88
N GLU A 88 -13.77 21.16 12.79
CA GLU A 88 -13.88 22.56 12.34
C GLU A 88 -15.28 22.79 11.77
N GLN A 89 -16.01 23.72 12.37
CA GLN A 89 -17.33 24.12 11.91
C GLN A 89 -17.20 24.86 10.58
N ARG A 90 -17.48 24.22 9.46
CA ARG A 90 -17.62 24.86 8.15
C ARG A 90 -19.01 25.45 8.01
N LYS A 91 -19.06 26.73 7.67
CA LYS A 91 -20.29 27.55 7.61
C LYS A 91 -21.19 27.27 6.40
N LYS A 92 -20.87 26.40 5.44
CA LYS A 92 -21.77 26.01 4.33
C LYS A 92 -21.45 24.60 3.84
N PRO A 93 -22.44 23.73 3.61
CA PRO A 93 -22.21 22.46 2.94
C PRO A 93 -21.80 22.71 1.48
N VAL A 94 -20.64 22.22 1.09
CA VAL A 94 -20.25 22.14 -0.33
C VAL A 94 -20.83 20.85 -0.85
N THR A 95 -21.57 20.91 -1.96
CA THR A 95 -22.34 19.80 -2.55
C THR A 95 -21.42 18.71 -3.03
N PHE A 96 -20.55 18.14 -2.62
CA PHE A 96 -19.47 17.17 -2.87
C PHE A 96 -18.10 17.83 -2.64
N ALA A 97 -17.41 17.41 -1.62
CA ALA A 97 -16.04 17.80 -1.36
C ALA A 97 -15.26 16.60 -0.83
N TYR A 98 -14.24 16.21 -1.58
CA TYR A 98 -13.35 15.12 -1.21
C TYR A 98 -11.94 15.65 -0.92
N GLY A 99 -11.23 14.96 -0.06
CA GLY A 99 -9.81 15.15 0.18
C GLY A 99 -9.07 13.82 0.02
N ILE A 100 -7.81 13.89 -0.37
CA ILE A 100 -6.92 12.73 -0.40
C ILE A 100 -5.84 12.93 0.67
N ALA A 101 -5.77 12.00 1.62
CA ALA A 101 -4.69 11.90 2.58
C ALA A 101 -3.66 10.89 2.06
N ILE A 102 -2.38 11.24 2.12
CA ILE A 102 -1.27 10.43 1.60
C ILE A 102 -0.22 10.31 2.70
N ASP A 103 0.07 9.09 3.14
CA ASP A 103 1.19 8.80 4.05
C ASP A 103 2.35 8.22 3.24
N ILE A 104 3.44 8.97 3.16
CA ILE A 104 4.63 8.60 2.40
C ILE A 104 5.61 7.89 3.33
N GLY A 105 5.41 6.59 3.50
CA GLY A 105 6.36 5.76 4.23
C GLY A 105 7.59 5.41 3.38
N THR A 106 8.67 5.03 4.04
CA THR A 106 9.90 4.57 3.37
C THR A 106 9.67 3.30 2.55
N THR A 107 8.80 2.42 3.04
CA THR A 107 8.50 1.11 2.43
C THR A 107 7.17 1.12 1.69
N THR A 108 6.16 1.80 2.23
CA THR A 108 4.78 1.74 1.77
C THR A 108 4.22 3.15 1.68
N ILE A 109 3.43 3.41 0.64
CA ILE A 109 2.64 4.62 0.50
C ILE A 109 1.19 4.23 0.75
N GLY A 110 0.54 4.87 1.75
CA GLY A 110 -0.86 4.70 2.06
C GLY A 110 -1.66 5.93 1.63
N MET A 111 -2.87 5.70 1.12
CA MET A 111 -3.72 6.80 0.65
C MET A 111 -5.18 6.54 1.03
N GLU A 112 -5.89 7.60 1.38
CA GLU A 112 -7.30 7.55 1.69
C GLU A 112 -8.05 8.68 0.98
N LEU A 113 -9.15 8.33 0.33
CA LEU A 113 -10.13 9.29 -0.20
C LEU A 113 -11.19 9.53 0.88
N VAL A 114 -11.30 10.76 1.32
CA VAL A 114 -12.19 11.17 2.42
C VAL A 114 -13.27 12.11 1.89
N ASP A 115 -14.52 11.78 2.18
CA ASP A 115 -15.63 12.72 2.04
C ASP A 115 -15.54 13.75 3.16
N LEU A 116 -15.29 15.01 2.80
CA LEU A 116 -15.10 16.10 3.76
C LEU A 116 -16.42 16.59 4.37
N ASN A 117 -17.56 16.26 3.79
CA ASN A 117 -18.88 16.59 4.33
C ASN A 117 -19.33 15.53 5.35
N GLU A 118 -19.24 14.25 4.96
CA GLU A 118 -19.61 13.14 5.83
C GLU A 118 -18.52 12.81 6.86
N LYS A 119 -17.28 13.29 6.64
CA LYS A 119 -16.08 12.96 7.44
C LYS A 119 -15.83 11.45 7.49
N ALA A 120 -15.97 10.82 6.34
CA ALA A 120 -15.86 9.37 6.17
C ALA A 120 -14.85 9.01 5.10
N VAL A 121 -14.06 7.97 5.34
CA VAL A 121 -13.21 7.36 4.31
C VAL A 121 -14.10 6.61 3.33
N LYS A 122 -13.98 6.92 2.06
CA LYS A 122 -14.73 6.28 0.96
C LYS A 122 -13.94 5.16 0.28
N CYS A 123 -12.64 5.37 0.13
CA CYS A 123 -11.76 4.41 -0.51
C CYS A 123 -10.36 4.52 0.10
N SER A 124 -9.66 3.41 0.19
CA SER A 124 -8.26 3.35 0.62
C SER A 124 -7.43 2.64 -0.43
N PHE A 125 -6.18 3.05 -0.57
CA PHE A 125 -5.20 2.44 -1.45
C PHE A 125 -3.86 2.35 -0.73
N SER A 126 -3.12 1.28 -0.98
CA SER A 126 -1.77 1.13 -0.46
C SER A 126 -0.88 0.44 -1.49
N THR A 127 0.36 0.88 -1.60
CA THR A 127 1.34 0.30 -2.50
C THR A 127 2.73 0.31 -1.89
N LEU A 128 3.62 -0.54 -2.39
CA LEU A 128 5.04 -0.42 -2.07
C LEU A 128 5.59 0.87 -2.69
N ASN A 129 6.43 1.56 -1.93
CA ASN A 129 7.13 2.72 -2.41
C ASN A 129 8.22 2.30 -3.42
N SER A 130 8.02 2.57 -4.70
CA SER A 130 8.92 2.17 -5.79
C SER A 130 10.34 2.72 -5.66
N GLN A 131 10.56 3.74 -4.82
CA GLN A 131 11.89 4.25 -4.49
C GLN A 131 12.78 3.21 -3.80
N ILE A 132 12.21 2.10 -3.28
CA ILE A 132 13.00 0.96 -2.72
C ILE A 132 14.02 0.43 -3.72
N ALA A 133 13.73 0.48 -5.01
CA ALA A 133 14.65 0.04 -6.06
C ALA A 133 15.93 0.88 -6.12
N THR A 134 15.85 2.15 -5.74
CA THR A 134 16.98 3.11 -5.73
C THR A 134 17.66 3.16 -4.36
N GLY A 135 16.88 3.03 -3.27
CA GLY A 135 17.40 3.01 -1.89
C GLY A 135 16.44 2.30 -0.95
N ALA A 136 16.90 1.21 -0.32
CA ALA A 136 16.07 0.38 0.55
C ALA A 136 15.74 1.04 1.90
N ASP A 137 16.55 2.02 2.32
CA ASP A 137 16.39 2.76 3.57
C ASP A 137 16.56 4.27 3.36
N VAL A 138 16.36 5.03 4.42
CA VAL A 138 16.43 6.50 4.39
C VAL A 138 17.82 7.01 3.99
N VAL A 139 18.89 6.38 4.50
CA VAL A 139 20.25 6.82 4.22
C VAL A 139 20.61 6.61 2.75
N ALA A 140 20.29 5.44 2.21
CA ALA A 140 20.50 5.15 0.79
C ALA A 140 19.73 6.11 -0.12
N ARG A 141 18.53 6.56 0.27
CA ARG A 141 17.75 7.54 -0.49
C ARG A 141 18.34 8.93 -0.43
N ILE A 142 18.86 9.36 0.75
CA ILE A 142 19.57 10.63 0.87
C ILE A 142 20.79 10.63 -0.06
N GLN A 143 21.58 9.55 -0.06
CA GLN A 143 22.73 9.42 -0.96
C GLN A 143 22.32 9.44 -2.44
N ALA A 144 21.22 8.77 -2.79
CA ALA A 144 20.72 8.80 -4.17
C ALA A 144 20.18 10.17 -4.58
N ALA A 145 19.65 10.96 -3.63
CA ALA A 145 19.14 12.31 -3.85
C ALA A 145 20.24 13.39 -3.90
N ASP A 146 21.50 13.05 -3.64
CA ASP A 146 22.64 13.99 -3.60
C ASP A 146 22.93 14.62 -4.98
N THR A 147 22.43 14.02 -6.06
CA THR A 147 22.49 14.58 -7.41
C THR A 147 21.11 15.03 -7.87
N LYS A 148 21.04 16.04 -8.72
CA LYS A 148 19.79 16.54 -9.29
C LYS A 148 19.04 15.42 -10.03
N GLU A 149 19.75 14.64 -10.82
CA GLU A 149 19.18 13.50 -11.57
C GLU A 149 18.63 12.42 -10.63
N GLY A 150 19.33 12.11 -9.55
CA GLY A 150 18.91 11.15 -8.55
C GLY A 150 17.66 11.60 -7.79
N LEU A 151 17.62 12.88 -7.39
CA LEU A 151 16.44 13.48 -6.75
C LEU A 151 15.23 13.47 -7.68
N GLU A 152 15.39 13.89 -8.94
CA GLU A 152 14.33 13.86 -9.95
C GLU A 152 13.81 12.43 -10.20
N HIS A 153 14.70 11.46 -10.25
CA HIS A 153 14.33 10.05 -10.41
C HIS A 153 13.50 9.56 -9.22
N LEU A 154 13.94 9.82 -7.98
CA LEU A 154 13.19 9.45 -6.77
C LEU A 154 11.82 10.12 -6.74
N ARG A 155 11.73 11.40 -7.12
CA ARG A 155 10.46 12.12 -7.23
C ARG A 155 9.53 11.48 -8.25
N SER A 156 10.05 11.16 -9.43
CA SER A 156 9.25 10.55 -10.49
C SER A 156 8.63 9.22 -10.08
N LEU A 157 9.39 8.38 -9.36
CA LEU A 157 8.89 7.12 -8.79
C LEU A 157 7.78 7.36 -7.78
N LEU A 158 7.99 8.30 -6.84
CA LEU A 158 7.00 8.65 -5.83
C LEU A 158 5.69 9.14 -6.44
N PHE A 159 5.76 10.11 -7.36
CA PHE A 159 4.56 10.65 -7.99
C PHE A 159 3.86 9.66 -8.92
N SER A 160 4.60 8.75 -9.55
CA SER A 160 4.01 7.63 -10.29
C SER A 160 3.18 6.72 -9.38
N ASP A 161 3.67 6.39 -8.19
CA ASP A 161 2.93 5.55 -7.24
C ASP A 161 1.70 6.28 -6.66
N ILE A 162 1.85 7.58 -6.36
CA ILE A 162 0.72 8.43 -5.94
C ILE A 162 -0.35 8.50 -7.04
N GLN A 163 0.05 8.69 -8.30
CA GLN A 163 -0.89 8.77 -9.42
C GLN A 163 -1.69 7.46 -9.58
N LYS A 164 -1.02 6.30 -9.49
CA LYS A 164 -1.72 4.99 -9.50
C LYS A 164 -2.77 4.89 -8.40
N GLY A 165 -2.45 5.38 -7.20
CA GLY A 165 -3.39 5.40 -6.08
C GLY A 165 -4.56 6.33 -6.33
N VAL A 166 -4.33 7.53 -6.85
CA VAL A 166 -5.40 8.48 -7.22
C VAL A 166 -6.31 7.87 -8.28
N ASP A 167 -5.74 7.30 -9.34
CA ASP A 167 -6.51 6.67 -10.41
C ASP A 167 -7.37 5.52 -9.88
N HIS A 168 -6.80 4.66 -9.03
CA HIS A 168 -7.53 3.58 -8.39
C HIS A 168 -8.72 4.09 -7.57
N MET A 169 -8.50 5.13 -6.74
CA MET A 169 -9.55 5.68 -5.89
C MET A 169 -10.66 6.35 -6.70
N LEU A 170 -10.32 7.04 -7.79
CA LEU A 170 -11.30 7.70 -8.66
C LEU A 170 -12.10 6.69 -9.51
N ILE A 171 -11.51 5.58 -9.92
CA ILE A 171 -12.24 4.49 -10.57
C ILE A 171 -13.28 3.89 -9.62
N ASN A 172 -12.95 3.73 -8.33
CA ASN A 172 -13.84 3.15 -7.32
C ASN A 172 -14.82 4.17 -6.71
N THR A 173 -14.61 5.47 -6.94
CA THR A 173 -15.47 6.55 -6.44
C THR A 173 -15.63 7.61 -7.54
N PRO A 174 -16.37 7.31 -8.62
CA PRO A 174 -16.45 8.20 -9.78
C PRO A 174 -17.02 9.59 -9.46
N GLU A 175 -17.87 9.68 -8.41
CA GLU A 175 -18.43 10.94 -7.93
C GLU A 175 -17.39 11.89 -7.31
N ALA A 176 -16.20 11.40 -7.01
CA ALA A 176 -15.11 12.24 -6.49
C ALA A 176 -14.32 12.94 -7.60
N VAL A 177 -14.46 12.50 -8.86
CA VAL A 177 -13.81 13.14 -10.01
C VAL A 177 -14.24 14.61 -10.04
N ASP A 178 -13.51 15.58 -10.26
CA ASP A 178 -13.81 17.03 -10.23
C ASP A 178 -14.15 17.61 -8.86
N HIS A 179 -14.29 16.80 -7.82
CA HIS A 179 -14.69 17.23 -6.48
C HIS A 179 -13.58 17.13 -5.42
N ILE A 180 -12.37 16.75 -5.79
CA ILE A 180 -11.22 16.75 -4.87
C ILE A 180 -10.82 18.20 -4.60
N ARG A 181 -10.80 18.56 -3.32
CA ARG A 181 -10.52 19.93 -2.84
C ARG A 181 -9.18 20.06 -2.14
N ARG A 182 -8.64 18.98 -1.62
CA ARG A 182 -7.39 18.99 -0.85
C ARG A 182 -6.60 17.70 -1.06
N TYR A 183 -5.28 17.85 -1.07
CA TYR A 183 -4.31 16.79 -0.87
C TYR A 183 -3.54 17.11 0.41
N VAL A 184 -3.37 16.14 1.27
CA VAL A 184 -2.57 16.24 2.49
C VAL A 184 -1.52 15.14 2.44
N LEU A 185 -0.26 15.53 2.51
CA LEU A 185 0.87 14.61 2.51
C LEU A 185 1.46 14.58 3.92
N ALA A 186 1.70 13.37 4.43
CA ALA A 186 2.44 13.10 5.64
C ALA A 186 3.61 12.17 5.31
N GLY A 187 4.65 12.20 6.09
CA GLY A 187 5.83 11.35 5.92
C GLY A 187 6.96 11.81 6.84
N ASN A 188 8.04 11.03 6.88
CA ASN A 188 9.24 11.50 7.55
C ASN A 188 9.91 12.65 6.75
N ALA A 189 10.82 13.38 7.40
CA ALA A 189 11.47 14.56 6.81
C ALA A 189 12.11 14.27 5.44
N THR A 190 12.80 13.13 5.30
CA THR A 190 13.46 12.76 4.04
C THR A 190 12.45 12.51 2.92
N MET A 191 11.35 11.81 3.20
CA MET A 191 10.32 11.55 2.19
C MET A 191 9.61 12.83 1.75
N LEU A 192 9.36 13.76 2.68
CA LEU A 192 8.78 15.05 2.36
C LEU A 192 9.76 15.93 1.59
N SER A 193 11.05 15.99 1.97
CA SER A 193 12.07 16.74 1.21
C SER A 193 12.20 16.22 -0.23
N ILE A 194 12.23 14.90 -0.43
CA ILE A 194 12.24 14.32 -1.78
C ILE A 194 10.96 14.73 -2.54
N ALA A 195 9.79 14.68 -1.91
CA ALA A 195 8.54 15.10 -2.55
C ALA A 195 8.57 16.57 -2.98
N GLU A 196 9.15 17.45 -2.16
CA GLU A 196 9.30 18.89 -2.44
C GLU A 196 10.42 19.18 -3.45
N GLY A 197 11.37 18.29 -3.61
CA GLY A 197 12.53 18.48 -4.49
C GLY A 197 13.67 19.27 -3.84
N LEU A 198 13.82 19.08 -2.52
CA LEU A 198 14.84 19.71 -1.67
C LEU A 198 15.97 18.75 -1.33
#